data_6c210a40eccd349cb038fac3686765c4
#
_entry.id   6c210a40eccd349cb038fac3686765c4
#
_cell.length_a   1.000
_cell.length_b   1.000
_cell.length_c   1.000
_cell.angle_alpha   90.00
_cell.angle_beta   90.00
_cell.angle_gamma   90.00
#
_symmetry.space_group_name_H-M   'P 1'
#
loop_
_entity.id
_entity.type
_entity.pdbx_description
1 polymer ?
#
loop_
_entity_poly.entity_id
_entity_poly.type
_entity_poly.pdbx_seq_one_letter_code
_entity_poly.pdbx_strand_id
1 'polypeptide(L)'
;MKIGFLTILLFLVVQTAWGQFRVHSGMTVTVNCDKSEAPVVHTALELLQRDYRAVFSDSLHCEETRGNILVGTLEVNNAVEQSKADLSGLKGMREAFLLTVLPDGRLLIAGSDSHGTAYGIMELSRLIGVSP
;
A
#
# COMPACT_ATOMS: atom_id res chain seq x y z
N MET A 1 -27.44 -22.95 2.10
CA MET A 1 -26.99 -22.73 1.89
C MET A 1 -26.02 -22.42 1.82
N LYS A 2 -25.26 -22.37 2.12
CA LYS A 2 -24.25 -22.28 1.86
C LYS A 2 -23.73 -21.36 1.21
N ILE A 3 -24.08 -21.13 0.83
CA ILE A 3 -23.75 -20.25 0.05
C ILE A 3 -23.35 -19.03 0.60
N GLY A 4 -23.76 -18.72 1.72
CA GLY A 4 -23.34 -17.56 2.34
C GLY A 4 -21.87 -17.41 2.31
N PHE A 5 -21.24 -18.51 2.34
CA PHE A 5 -19.87 -18.37 2.41
C PHE A 5 -19.29 -17.94 1.13
N LEU A 6 -20.05 -17.99 0.18
CA LEU A 6 -19.55 -17.56 -1.02
C LEU A 6 -19.46 -16.14 -1.07
N THR A 7 -20.21 -15.55 -0.25
CA THR A 7 -20.18 -14.18 -0.25
C THR A 7 -19.07 -13.75 0.52
N ILE A 8 -18.24 -14.63 0.77
CA ILE A 8 -17.15 -14.25 1.41
C ILE A 8 -16.53 -13.19 0.69
N LEU A 9 -16.38 -12.17 1.35
CA LEU A 9 -15.78 -11.05 0.79
C LEU A 9 -14.31 -11.22 0.84
N LEU A 10 -13.71 -11.09 -0.31
CA LEU A 10 -12.28 -10.94 -0.32
C LEU A 10 -12.02 -9.56 0.23
N PHE A 11 -11.36 -9.46 1.35
CA PHE A 11 -11.02 -8.16 1.89
C PHE A 11 -9.72 -8.21 2.68
N LEU A 12 -9.08 -7.06 2.75
CA LEU A 12 -7.87 -6.84 3.51
C LEU A 12 -8.18 -5.88 4.64
N VAL A 13 -7.71 -6.21 5.83
CA VAL A 13 -7.80 -5.31 6.97
C VAL A 13 -6.40 -5.17 7.55
N VAL A 14 -5.95 -3.91 7.65
CA VAL A 14 -4.70 -3.59 8.30
C VAL A 14 -5.04 -2.79 9.56
N GLN A 15 -4.60 -3.27 10.70
CA GLN A 15 -4.88 -2.62 11.98
C GLN A 15 -3.60 -2.11 12.58
N THR A 16 -3.64 -0.90 13.08
CA THR A 16 -2.52 -0.29 13.77
C THR A 16 -3.06 0.53 14.94
N ALA A 17 -2.17 1.23 15.66
CA ALA A 17 -2.59 2.11 16.74
C ALA A 17 -3.51 3.23 16.26
N TRP A 18 -3.46 3.59 14.97
CA TRP A 18 -4.27 4.66 14.42
C TRP A 18 -5.64 4.19 13.92
N GLY A 19 -5.84 2.89 13.75
CA GLY A 19 -7.12 2.36 13.28
C GLY A 19 -6.94 1.20 12.30
N GLN A 20 -7.88 1.08 11.37
CA GLN A 20 -7.91 0.00 10.40
C GLN A 20 -7.99 0.55 8.99
N PHE A 21 -7.37 -0.18 8.06
CA PHE A 21 -7.56 0.05 6.64
C PHE A 21 -8.20 -1.21 6.06
N ARG A 22 -9.31 -1.05 5.34
CA ARG A 22 -10.05 -2.17 4.78
C ARG A 22 -10.20 -2.04 3.28
N VAL A 23 -10.03 -3.14 2.58
CA VAL A 23 -10.28 -3.24 1.15
C VAL A 23 -11.20 -4.43 0.92
N HIS A 24 -12.22 -4.24 0.10
CA HIS A 24 -13.14 -5.31 -0.26
C HIS A 24 -13.57 -5.14 -1.71
N SER A 25 -14.12 -6.21 -2.28
CA SER A 25 -14.59 -6.18 -3.66
C SER A 25 -15.64 -5.09 -3.85
N GLY A 26 -15.56 -4.39 -4.96
CA GLY A 26 -16.47 -3.29 -5.28
C GLY A 26 -16.02 -1.93 -4.75
N MET A 27 -14.98 -1.89 -3.91
CA MET A 27 -14.45 -0.64 -3.42
C MET A 27 -13.48 -0.05 -4.42
N THR A 28 -13.55 1.25 -4.63
CA THR A 28 -12.56 1.94 -5.45
C THR A 28 -11.35 2.28 -4.60
N VAL A 29 -10.21 1.76 -4.99
CA VAL A 29 -8.96 2.00 -4.25
C VAL A 29 -7.95 2.66 -5.18
N THR A 30 -7.32 3.70 -4.68
CA THR A 30 -6.34 4.47 -5.44
C THR A 30 -5.05 4.56 -4.64
N VAL A 31 -3.93 4.34 -5.31
CA VAL A 31 -2.61 4.50 -4.74
C VAL A 31 -2.08 5.88 -5.14
N ASN A 32 -1.65 6.64 -4.16
CA ASN A 32 -0.97 7.90 -4.39
C ASN A 32 0.52 7.59 -4.44
N CYS A 33 1.14 7.76 -5.60
CA CYS A 33 2.56 7.54 -5.78
C CYS A 33 3.11 8.62 -6.71
N ASP A 34 4.17 9.28 -6.27
CA ASP A 34 4.79 10.35 -7.05
C ASP A 34 5.53 9.75 -8.24
N LYS A 35 5.43 10.41 -9.38
CA LYS A 35 6.10 9.92 -10.59
C LYS A 35 7.61 9.99 -10.50
N SER A 36 8.16 10.76 -9.55
CA SER A 36 9.59 10.86 -9.37
C SER A 36 10.18 9.67 -8.62
N GLU A 37 9.36 8.75 -8.14
CA GLU A 37 9.85 7.54 -7.50
C GLU A 37 10.68 6.71 -8.49
N ALA A 38 11.61 5.93 -7.97
CA ALA A 38 12.51 5.14 -8.81
C ALA A 38 11.75 4.07 -9.60
N PRO A 39 12.30 3.63 -10.75
CA PRO A 39 11.64 2.60 -11.56
C PRO A 39 11.26 1.32 -10.82
N VAL A 40 12.05 0.90 -9.84
CA VAL A 40 11.74 -0.31 -9.07
C VAL A 40 10.44 -0.15 -8.30
N VAL A 41 10.12 1.05 -7.84
CA VAL A 41 8.87 1.32 -7.14
C VAL A 41 7.71 1.21 -8.12
N HIS A 42 7.84 1.80 -9.31
CA HIS A 42 6.78 1.73 -10.31
C HIS A 42 6.55 0.29 -10.78
N THR A 43 7.62 -0.49 -10.93
CA THR A 43 7.49 -1.91 -11.27
C THR A 43 6.73 -2.67 -10.18
N ALA A 44 7.06 -2.41 -8.92
CA ALA A 44 6.35 -3.05 -7.81
C ALA A 44 4.87 -2.68 -7.81
N LEU A 45 4.53 -1.43 -8.15
CA LEU A 45 3.14 -1.00 -8.23
C LEU A 45 2.40 -1.70 -9.38
N GLU A 46 3.05 -1.90 -10.52
CA GLU A 46 2.44 -2.64 -11.62
C GLU A 46 2.13 -4.07 -11.21
N LEU A 47 3.05 -4.69 -10.48
CA LEU A 47 2.80 -6.05 -9.96
C LEU A 47 1.65 -6.05 -8.96
N LEU A 48 1.59 -5.05 -8.08
CA LEU A 48 0.48 -4.93 -7.14
C LEU A 48 -0.84 -4.76 -7.86
N GLN A 49 -0.88 -3.95 -8.93
CA GLN A 49 -2.10 -3.76 -9.72
C GLN A 49 -2.56 -5.08 -10.34
N ARG A 50 -1.62 -5.88 -10.83
CA ARG A 50 -1.93 -7.20 -11.38
C ARG A 50 -2.50 -8.11 -10.29
N ASP A 51 -1.84 -8.14 -9.15
CA ASP A 51 -2.23 -9.01 -8.04
C ASP A 51 -3.58 -8.59 -7.46
N TYR A 52 -3.80 -7.28 -7.34
CA TYR A 52 -5.05 -6.74 -6.85
C TYR A 52 -6.21 -7.17 -7.76
N ARG A 53 -6.01 -7.07 -9.07
CA ARG A 53 -7.04 -7.49 -10.02
C ARG A 53 -7.33 -8.99 -9.91
N ALA A 54 -6.30 -9.78 -9.69
CA ALA A 54 -6.46 -11.22 -9.56
C ALA A 54 -7.28 -11.59 -8.33
N VAL A 55 -7.13 -10.84 -7.25
CA VAL A 55 -7.82 -11.15 -5.98
C VAL A 55 -9.22 -10.53 -5.93
N PHE A 56 -9.34 -9.25 -6.30
CA PHE A 56 -10.59 -8.50 -6.11
C PHE A 56 -11.42 -8.34 -7.37
N SER A 57 -10.89 -8.72 -8.53
CA SER A 57 -11.54 -8.55 -9.85
C SER A 57 -11.83 -7.09 -10.17
N ASP A 58 -11.11 -6.17 -9.54
CA ASP A 58 -11.23 -4.73 -9.73
C ASP A 58 -9.87 -4.15 -10.05
N SER A 59 -9.86 -2.95 -10.62
CA SER A 59 -8.63 -2.26 -10.92
C SER A 59 -8.16 -1.44 -9.72
N LEU A 60 -6.85 -1.46 -9.49
CA LEU A 60 -6.20 -0.57 -8.56
C LEU A 60 -5.65 0.60 -9.35
N HIS A 61 -6.08 1.80 -9.00
CA HIS A 61 -5.68 3.00 -9.73
C HIS A 61 -4.46 3.64 -9.07
N CYS A 62 -3.62 4.29 -9.86
CA CYS A 62 -2.48 5.04 -9.34
C CYS A 62 -2.62 6.49 -9.76
N GLU A 63 -2.43 7.41 -8.82
CA GLU A 63 -2.47 8.85 -9.07
C GLU A 63 -1.34 9.54 -8.33
N GLU A 64 -0.99 10.74 -8.79
CA GLU A 64 0.13 11.47 -8.20
C GLU A 64 -0.27 12.33 -7.01
N THR A 65 -1.52 12.68 -6.88
CA THR A 65 -1.93 13.71 -5.92
C THR A 65 -2.80 13.22 -4.78
N ARG A 66 -3.40 12.06 -4.89
CA ARG A 66 -4.30 11.57 -3.84
C ARG A 66 -4.50 10.07 -3.96
N GLY A 67 -4.98 9.47 -2.88
CA GLY A 67 -5.30 8.05 -2.87
C GLY A 67 -5.59 7.55 -1.48
N ASN A 68 -6.19 6.37 -1.41
CA ASN A 68 -6.43 5.68 -0.15
C ASN A 68 -5.14 5.09 0.42
N ILE A 69 -4.17 4.85 -0.44
CA ILE A 69 -2.89 4.28 -0.08
C ILE A 69 -1.81 5.26 -0.52
N LEU A 70 -1.01 5.72 0.42
CA LEU A 70 0.11 6.60 0.13
C LEU A 70 1.38 5.76 0.09
N VAL A 71 2.09 5.83 -1.03
CA VAL A 71 3.33 5.10 -1.23
C VAL A 71 4.44 6.08 -1.52
N GLY A 72 5.55 5.95 -0.84
CA GLY A 72 6.69 6.81 -1.14
C GLY A 72 7.94 6.44 -0.39
N THR A 73 9.04 7.01 -0.88
CA THR A 73 10.38 6.82 -0.31
C THR A 73 10.77 8.09 0.44
N LEU A 74 11.44 7.92 1.59
CA LEU A 74 11.95 9.06 2.35
C LEU A 74 12.77 9.96 1.43
N GLU A 75 12.58 11.27 1.60
CA GLU A 75 13.32 12.30 0.87
C GLU A 75 13.01 12.37 -0.63
N VAL A 76 12.13 11.52 -1.12
CA VAL A 76 11.67 11.58 -2.52
C VAL A 76 10.27 12.16 -2.58
N ASN A 77 9.37 11.65 -1.74
CA ASN A 77 7.99 12.12 -1.74
C ASN A 77 7.68 12.86 -0.45
N ASN A 78 7.53 14.17 -0.54
CA ASN A 78 7.23 15.00 0.63
C ASN A 78 5.94 14.60 1.34
N ALA A 79 5.00 14.01 0.63
CA ALA A 79 3.75 13.59 1.25
C ALA A 79 3.98 12.54 2.34
N VAL A 80 5.05 11.75 2.20
CA VAL A 80 5.40 10.75 3.22
C VAL A 80 5.81 11.44 4.51
N GLU A 81 6.68 12.46 4.42
CA GLU A 81 7.08 13.21 5.62
C GLU A 81 5.91 13.99 6.21
N GLN A 82 5.01 14.48 5.36
CA GLN A 82 3.85 15.23 5.81
C GLN A 82 2.76 14.34 6.39
N SER A 83 2.89 13.04 6.29
CA SER A 83 1.87 12.09 6.75
C SER A 83 1.74 12.04 8.28
N LYS A 84 2.71 12.59 8.99
CA LYS A 84 2.77 12.58 10.46
C LYS A 84 3.01 11.21 11.06
N ALA A 85 3.37 10.22 10.26
CA ALA A 85 3.77 8.92 10.76
C ALA A 85 5.16 9.04 11.41
N ASP A 86 5.43 8.15 12.36
CA ASP A 86 6.76 8.10 12.96
C ASP A 86 7.68 7.34 12.01
N LEU A 87 8.51 8.07 11.31
CA LEU A 87 9.43 7.53 10.31
C LEU A 87 10.84 7.29 10.88
N SER A 88 11.02 7.52 12.17
CA SER A 88 12.37 7.46 12.77
C SER A 88 13.03 6.09 12.60
N GLY A 89 12.24 5.03 12.59
CA GLY A 89 12.78 3.68 12.41
C GLY A 89 13.29 3.40 11.01
N LEU A 90 12.99 4.26 10.04
CA LEU A 90 13.48 4.09 8.68
C LEU A 90 14.77 4.84 8.40
N LYS A 91 15.03 5.88 9.17
CA LYS A 91 16.18 6.74 8.88
C LYS A 91 17.49 5.99 9.08
N GLY A 92 18.37 6.06 8.08
CA GLY A 92 19.64 5.38 8.11
C GLY A 92 19.58 3.88 7.84
N MET A 93 18.39 3.33 7.65
CA MET A 93 18.23 1.91 7.35
C MET A 93 18.32 1.66 5.85
N ARG A 94 18.70 0.45 5.49
CA ARG A 94 18.72 0.02 4.09
C ARG A 94 17.55 -0.94 3.87
N GLU A 95 16.86 -0.74 2.76
CA GLU A 95 15.84 -1.68 2.28
C GLU A 95 14.76 -1.97 3.33
N ALA A 96 14.46 -0.97 4.14
CA ALA A 96 13.45 -1.08 5.18
C ALA A 96 12.17 -0.36 4.76
N PHE A 97 11.04 -0.80 5.30
CA PHE A 97 9.77 -0.12 5.04
C PHE A 97 8.89 -0.10 6.28
N LEU A 98 7.96 0.83 6.28
CA LEU A 98 6.90 0.93 7.27
C LEU A 98 5.56 0.77 6.54
N LEU A 99 4.71 -0.10 7.04
CA LEU A 99 3.35 -0.27 6.55
C LEU A 99 2.43 0.02 7.73
N THR A 100 1.67 1.09 7.65
CA THR A 100 0.84 1.50 8.78
C THR A 100 -0.38 2.27 8.31
N VAL A 101 -1.40 2.36 9.17
CA VAL A 101 -2.58 3.18 8.91
C VAL A 101 -2.36 4.55 9.51
N LEU A 102 -2.61 5.59 8.73
CA LEU A 102 -2.44 6.97 9.16
C LEU A 102 -3.64 7.45 9.99
N PRO A 103 -3.48 8.54 10.76
CA PRO A 103 -4.60 9.09 11.53
C PRO A 103 -5.83 9.44 10.70
N ASP A 104 -5.64 9.77 9.41
CA ASP A 104 -6.75 10.09 8.52
C ASP A 104 -7.36 8.85 7.85
N GLY A 105 -6.90 7.66 8.21
CA GLY A 105 -7.45 6.40 7.69
C GLY A 105 -6.79 5.86 6.45
N ARG A 106 -5.85 6.59 5.86
CA ARG A 106 -5.14 6.07 4.69
C ARG A 106 -4.10 5.04 5.11
N LEU A 107 -3.76 4.15 4.20
CA LEU A 107 -2.66 3.22 4.41
C LEU A 107 -1.38 3.88 3.90
N LEU A 108 -0.32 3.80 4.69
CA LEU A 108 1.00 4.32 4.30
C LEU A 108 1.96 3.16 4.05
N ILE A 109 2.65 3.22 2.93
CA ILE A 109 3.83 2.40 2.66
C ILE A 109 4.97 3.36 2.46
N ALA A 110 5.89 3.40 3.41
CA ALA A 110 7.05 4.30 3.35
C ALA A 110 8.32 3.47 3.38
N GLY A 111 9.22 3.73 2.44
CA GLY A 111 10.50 3.03 2.38
C GLY A 111 11.65 3.92 2.81
N SER A 112 12.67 3.32 3.42
CA SER A 112 13.91 4.02 3.74
C SER A 112 14.68 4.36 2.47
N ASP A 113 14.52 3.55 1.43
CA ASP A 113 15.07 3.77 0.10
C ASP A 113 14.11 3.15 -0.92
N SER A 114 14.43 3.22 -2.20
CA SER A 114 13.52 2.74 -3.24
C SER A 114 13.26 1.24 -3.14
N HIS A 115 14.25 0.46 -2.74
CA HIS A 115 14.05 -0.98 -2.57
C HIS A 115 13.14 -1.24 -1.37
N GLY A 116 13.31 -0.49 -0.29
CA GLY A 116 12.43 -0.61 0.87
C GLY A 116 10.99 -0.32 0.49
N THR A 117 10.76 0.74 -0.30
CA THR A 117 9.41 1.07 -0.77
C THR A 117 8.83 -0.08 -1.60
N ALA A 118 9.64 -0.63 -2.52
CA ALA A 118 9.19 -1.76 -3.33
C ALA A 118 8.86 -2.98 -2.46
N TYR A 119 9.66 -3.26 -1.45
CA TYR A 119 9.38 -4.36 -0.53
C TYR A 119 8.08 -4.15 0.25
N GLY A 120 7.81 -2.90 0.65
CA GLY A 120 6.54 -2.59 1.31
C GLY A 120 5.33 -2.83 0.40
N ILE A 121 5.47 -2.49 -0.88
CA ILE A 121 4.42 -2.77 -1.86
C ILE A 121 4.22 -4.28 -2.02
N MET A 122 5.31 -5.03 -2.06
CA MET A 122 5.24 -6.49 -2.18
C MET A 122 4.61 -7.11 -0.93
N GLU A 123 4.87 -6.53 0.23
CA GLU A 123 4.22 -7.00 1.46
C GLU A 123 2.71 -6.79 1.39
N LEU A 124 2.26 -5.69 0.82
CA LEU A 124 0.83 -5.48 0.63
C LEU A 124 0.25 -6.55 -0.30
N SER A 125 0.94 -6.89 -1.40
CA SER A 125 0.50 -7.99 -2.27
C SER A 125 0.36 -9.28 -1.49
N ARG A 126 1.32 -9.57 -0.62
CA ARG A 126 1.26 -10.78 0.21
C ARG A 126 0.04 -10.76 1.15
N LEU A 127 -0.23 -9.59 1.72
CA LEU A 127 -1.35 -9.46 2.66
C LEU A 127 -2.71 -9.61 1.99
N ILE A 128 -2.83 -9.25 0.72
CA ILE A 128 -4.10 -9.42 0.02
C ILE A 128 -4.29 -10.85 -0.51
N GLY A 129 -3.34 -11.73 -0.25
CA GLY A 129 -3.53 -13.15 -0.51
C GLY A 129 -2.78 -13.73 -1.69
N VAL A 130 -1.78 -13.00 -2.20
CA VAL A 130 -0.95 -13.50 -3.29
C VAL A 130 0.33 -14.07 -2.70
N SER A 131 0.60 -15.32 -3.00
CA SER A 131 1.85 -15.93 -2.57
C SER A 131 2.94 -15.59 -3.57
N PRO A 132 4.13 -15.32 -3.10
CA PRO A 132 5.25 -15.10 -3.99
C PRO A 132 5.62 -16.38 -4.75
#